data_745e50c627c030d49e65807135cd2b73
#
_entry.id   745e50c627c030d49e65807135cd2b73
#
_cell.length_a   1.000
_cell.length_b   1.000
_cell.length_c   1.000
_cell.angle_alpha   90.00
_cell.angle_beta   90.00
_cell.angle_gamma   90.00
#
_symmetry.space_group_name_H-M   'P 1'
#
loop_
_entity.id
_entity.type
_entity.pdbx_description
1 polymer ?
#
loop_
_entity_poly.entity_id
_entity_poly.type
_entity_poly.pdbx_seq_one_letter_code
_entity_poly.pdbx_strand_id
1 'polypeptide(L)'
;FIKWNKEGRPINENVTELNISYTNIEFLGNLENLVNLKELYCQKNQLVSLEGIENLVNLRILYCGCNKLTSLEGIENLVNLKILFCHNNQLTSLEEIENLVNLNLLYCHTNQLTSLKGIENLNSLQELDCYNNQLTSLEGIENLVNLQELYCDNNKLTSLEGIENIVNLIKNNSKIKNDIKYNFIDSNDFIKLKKLFDNLIKCKNNNKIDESIIKIEKMIVELSGFQNYVLK
;
A
#
# COMPACT_ATOMS: atom_id res chain seq x y z
N PHE A 1 -24.45 15.17 -7.67
CA PHE A 1 -24.64 14.01 -6.78
C PHE A 1 -25.86 14.16 -5.86
N ILE A 2 -25.98 15.24 -5.10
CA ILE A 2 -27.15 15.49 -4.21
C ILE A 2 -28.46 15.54 -5.03
N LYS A 3 -28.45 16.20 -6.18
CA LYS A 3 -29.61 16.26 -7.09
C LYS A 3 -29.91 14.88 -7.65
N TRP A 4 -28.91 14.12 -8.07
CA TRP A 4 -29.03 12.77 -8.59
C TRP A 4 -29.62 11.79 -7.56
N ASN A 5 -29.20 11.89 -6.27
CA ASN A 5 -29.78 11.13 -5.18
C ASN A 5 -31.26 11.48 -4.94
N LYS A 6 -31.63 12.77 -5.06
CA LYS A 6 -33.02 13.23 -4.88
C LYS A 6 -33.96 12.80 -6.02
N GLU A 7 -33.42 12.64 -7.23
CA GLU A 7 -34.15 12.25 -8.44
C GLU A 7 -34.27 10.73 -8.63
N GLY A 8 -33.94 9.93 -7.59
CA GLY A 8 -34.10 8.47 -7.63
C GLY A 8 -33.03 7.74 -8.40
N ARG A 9 -31.84 8.37 -8.60
CA ARG A 9 -30.67 7.76 -9.23
C ARG A 9 -31.00 7.05 -10.55
N PRO A 10 -31.35 7.79 -11.60
CA PRO A 10 -31.68 7.17 -12.88
C PRO A 10 -30.50 6.29 -13.34
N ILE A 11 -30.82 5.07 -13.77
CA ILE A 11 -29.86 4.13 -14.32
C ILE A 11 -29.26 4.76 -15.56
N ASN A 12 -27.95 5.04 -15.52
CA ASN A 12 -27.19 5.40 -16.71
C ASN A 12 -26.09 4.37 -16.91
N GLU A 13 -26.40 3.32 -17.62
CA GLU A 13 -25.49 2.22 -17.96
C GLU A 13 -24.24 2.67 -18.71
N ASN A 14 -24.23 3.90 -19.22
CA ASN A 14 -23.09 4.45 -19.97
C ASN A 14 -22.10 5.23 -19.10
N VAL A 15 -22.38 5.43 -17.80
CA VAL A 15 -21.45 6.12 -16.91
C VAL A 15 -20.24 5.24 -16.65
N THR A 16 -19.07 5.71 -17.08
CA THR A 16 -17.78 5.04 -16.86
C THR A 16 -16.89 5.74 -15.85
N GLU A 17 -17.19 6.98 -15.50
CA GLU A 17 -16.48 7.80 -14.53
C GLU A 17 -17.48 8.53 -13.63
N LEU A 18 -17.23 8.52 -12.32
CA LEU A 18 -17.99 9.30 -11.35
C LEU A 18 -17.02 10.07 -10.44
N ASN A 19 -17.13 11.40 -10.47
CA ASN A 19 -16.38 12.25 -9.57
C ASN A 19 -17.32 12.94 -8.57
N ILE A 20 -17.19 12.52 -7.30
CA ILE A 20 -17.91 13.06 -6.15
C ILE A 20 -16.93 13.52 -5.06
N SER A 21 -15.69 13.81 -5.45
CA SER A 21 -14.71 14.35 -4.53
C SER A 21 -15.10 15.74 -4.02
N TYR A 22 -14.65 16.10 -2.82
CA TYR A 22 -14.88 17.41 -2.20
C TYR A 22 -16.38 17.80 -2.03
N THR A 23 -17.27 16.82 -1.89
CA THR A 23 -18.74 17.06 -1.78
C THR A 23 -19.27 16.98 -0.35
N ASN A 24 -18.38 16.73 0.62
CA ASN A 24 -18.69 16.62 2.06
C ASN A 24 -19.76 15.57 2.38
N ILE A 25 -19.75 14.43 1.65
CA ILE A 25 -20.68 13.33 1.88
C ILE A 25 -20.12 12.37 2.94
N GLU A 26 -21.03 11.74 3.70
CA GLU A 26 -20.71 10.75 4.72
C GLU A 26 -20.86 9.31 4.21
N PHE A 27 -21.60 9.09 3.13
CA PHE A 27 -21.83 7.78 2.50
C PHE A 27 -22.01 7.92 1.00
N LEU A 28 -21.59 6.90 0.27
CA LEU A 28 -21.71 6.82 -1.19
C LEU A 28 -23.17 6.65 -1.63
N GLY A 29 -23.98 6.01 -0.78
CA GLY A 29 -25.30 5.56 -1.14
C GLY A 29 -25.24 4.44 -2.18
N ASN A 30 -26.38 4.01 -2.69
CA ASN A 30 -26.43 2.91 -3.64
C ASN A 30 -25.89 3.33 -5.02
N LEU A 31 -24.76 2.76 -5.44
CA LEU A 31 -24.15 2.93 -6.76
C LEU A 31 -24.34 1.68 -7.65
N GLU A 32 -25.07 0.65 -7.18
CA GLU A 32 -25.18 -0.67 -7.81
C GLU A 32 -25.63 -0.65 -9.28
N ASN A 33 -26.34 0.41 -9.68
CA ASN A 33 -26.81 0.58 -11.07
C ASN A 33 -25.70 1.11 -12.03
N LEU A 34 -24.53 1.50 -11.51
CA LEU A 34 -23.43 2.01 -12.32
C LEU A 34 -22.48 0.89 -12.72
N VAL A 35 -23.01 -0.22 -13.21
CA VAL A 35 -22.27 -1.46 -13.51
C VAL A 35 -21.10 -1.29 -14.49
N ASN A 36 -21.12 -0.26 -15.32
CA ASN A 36 -20.06 0.03 -16.28
C ASN A 36 -19.01 1.03 -15.75
N LEU A 37 -19.11 1.43 -14.45
CA LEU A 37 -18.18 2.37 -13.86
C LEU A 37 -16.76 1.78 -13.84
N LYS A 38 -15.80 2.55 -14.33
CA LYS A 38 -14.38 2.20 -14.38
C LYS A 38 -13.56 3.05 -13.42
N GLU A 39 -14.01 4.26 -13.13
CA GLU A 39 -13.28 5.22 -12.32
C GLU A 39 -14.21 5.89 -11.31
N LEU A 40 -13.87 5.79 -10.03
CA LEU A 40 -14.60 6.43 -8.92
C LEU A 40 -13.64 7.33 -8.14
N TYR A 41 -13.94 8.62 -8.13
CA TYR A 41 -13.23 9.64 -7.36
C TYR A 41 -14.14 10.13 -6.23
N CYS A 42 -13.90 9.65 -5.01
CA CYS A 42 -14.66 10.02 -3.81
C CYS A 42 -13.76 10.55 -2.68
N GLN A 43 -12.53 10.95 -3.01
CA GLN A 43 -11.58 11.51 -2.04
C GLN A 43 -12.05 12.85 -1.44
N LYS A 44 -11.49 13.18 -0.27
CA LYS A 44 -11.76 14.43 0.46
C LYS A 44 -13.25 14.65 0.74
N ASN A 45 -13.83 13.65 1.39
CA ASN A 45 -15.18 13.62 1.90
C ASN A 45 -15.17 13.25 3.40
N GLN A 46 -16.32 12.81 3.94
CA GLN A 46 -16.47 12.36 5.32
C GLN A 46 -16.89 10.87 5.37
N LEU A 47 -16.55 10.08 4.32
CA LEU A 47 -17.00 8.70 4.20
C LEU A 47 -16.46 7.85 5.35
N VAL A 48 -17.34 7.07 5.96
CA VAL A 48 -17.00 6.11 7.03
C VAL A 48 -16.97 4.67 6.53
N SER A 49 -17.54 4.39 5.36
CA SER A 49 -17.54 3.10 4.66
C SER A 49 -17.57 3.28 3.15
N LEU A 50 -17.30 2.21 2.42
CA LEU A 50 -17.44 2.12 0.96
C LEU A 50 -18.71 1.35 0.57
N GLU A 51 -19.66 1.17 1.47
CA GLU A 51 -20.93 0.52 1.19
C GLU A 51 -21.58 1.06 -0.09
N GLY A 52 -22.03 0.14 -0.98
CA GLY A 52 -22.67 0.47 -2.25
C GLY A 52 -21.77 0.35 -3.48
N ILE A 53 -20.48 -0.06 -3.33
CA ILE A 53 -19.60 -0.28 -4.49
C ILE A 53 -19.35 -1.77 -4.80
N GLU A 54 -19.91 -2.69 -4.03
CA GLU A 54 -19.62 -4.13 -4.04
C GLU A 54 -19.84 -4.78 -5.41
N ASN A 55 -20.76 -4.22 -6.21
CA ASN A 55 -21.12 -4.71 -7.53
C ASN A 55 -20.42 -3.97 -8.69
N LEU A 56 -19.55 -3.01 -8.40
CA LEU A 56 -18.82 -2.25 -9.43
C LEU A 56 -17.62 -3.04 -9.98
N VAL A 57 -17.83 -4.27 -10.38
CA VAL A 57 -16.78 -5.22 -10.80
C VAL A 57 -15.93 -4.76 -11.98
N ASN A 58 -16.37 -3.75 -12.73
CA ASN A 58 -15.60 -3.15 -13.83
C ASN A 58 -14.68 -2.01 -13.37
N LEU A 59 -14.68 -1.68 -12.06
CA LEU A 59 -13.87 -0.58 -11.53
C LEU A 59 -12.38 -0.88 -11.68
N ARG A 60 -11.64 0.12 -12.17
CA ARG A 60 -10.19 0.07 -12.40
C ARG A 60 -9.43 1.06 -11.54
N ILE A 61 -10.08 2.16 -11.18
CA ILE A 61 -9.51 3.25 -10.40
C ILE A 61 -10.46 3.60 -9.28
N LEU A 62 -9.96 3.55 -8.04
CA LEU A 62 -10.68 4.01 -6.85
C LEU A 62 -9.82 5.01 -6.08
N TYR A 63 -10.28 6.26 -6.01
CA TYR A 63 -9.69 7.32 -5.18
C TYR A 63 -10.62 7.59 -4.00
N CYS A 64 -10.34 6.99 -2.84
CA CYS A 64 -11.09 7.16 -1.60
C CYS A 64 -10.26 7.77 -0.47
N GLY A 65 -9.12 8.37 -0.80
CA GLY A 65 -8.23 9.02 0.17
C GLY A 65 -8.85 10.24 0.86
N CYS A 66 -8.30 10.62 2.02
CA CYS A 66 -8.79 11.76 2.80
C CYS A 66 -10.26 11.63 3.17
N ASN A 67 -10.61 10.55 3.84
CA ASN A 67 -11.93 10.23 4.38
C ASN A 67 -11.80 9.78 5.86
N LYS A 68 -12.79 9.08 6.38
CA LYS A 68 -12.83 8.52 7.73
C LYS A 68 -12.99 6.99 7.72
N LEU A 69 -12.54 6.33 6.65
CA LEU A 69 -12.68 4.89 6.48
C LEU A 69 -11.87 4.13 7.54
N THR A 70 -12.49 3.14 8.17
CA THR A 70 -11.84 2.23 9.12
C THR A 70 -11.54 0.86 8.54
N SER A 71 -12.17 0.51 7.41
CA SER A 71 -11.95 -0.70 6.60
C SER A 71 -12.14 -0.40 5.13
N LEU A 72 -11.78 -1.35 4.28
CA LEU A 72 -12.02 -1.34 2.84
C LEU A 72 -13.14 -2.32 2.45
N GLU A 73 -13.98 -2.71 3.41
CA GLU A 73 -15.13 -3.59 3.16
C GLU A 73 -15.94 -3.14 1.94
N GLY A 74 -16.28 -4.09 1.06
CA GLY A 74 -17.02 -3.85 -0.18
C GLY A 74 -16.16 -3.87 -1.44
N ILE A 75 -14.79 -3.87 -1.33
CA ILE A 75 -13.93 -3.90 -2.53
C ILE A 75 -13.40 -5.30 -2.88
N GLU A 76 -13.70 -6.33 -2.10
CA GLU A 76 -13.09 -7.67 -2.19
C GLU A 76 -13.29 -8.32 -3.56
N ASN A 77 -14.38 -7.98 -4.24
CA ASN A 77 -14.74 -8.53 -5.56
C ASN A 77 -14.34 -7.62 -6.73
N LEU A 78 -13.72 -6.46 -6.46
CA LEU A 78 -13.32 -5.51 -7.51
C LEU A 78 -12.00 -5.94 -8.18
N VAL A 79 -11.93 -7.17 -8.62
CA VAL A 79 -10.71 -7.83 -9.13
C VAL A 79 -10.08 -7.15 -10.36
N ASN A 80 -10.80 -6.25 -11.02
CA ASN A 80 -10.27 -5.45 -12.14
C ASN A 80 -9.56 -4.17 -11.69
N LEU A 81 -9.52 -3.89 -10.36
CA LEU A 81 -8.91 -2.68 -9.81
C LEU A 81 -7.40 -2.67 -10.09
N LYS A 82 -6.91 -1.55 -10.60
CA LYS A 82 -5.50 -1.32 -10.93
C LYS A 82 -4.86 -0.25 -10.06
N ILE A 83 -5.65 0.71 -9.61
CA ILE A 83 -5.21 1.85 -8.81
C ILE A 83 -6.13 2.00 -7.62
N LEU A 84 -5.56 1.94 -6.42
CA LEU A 84 -6.25 2.19 -5.16
C LEU A 84 -5.52 3.26 -4.37
N PHE A 85 -6.17 4.41 -4.17
CA PHE A 85 -5.69 5.48 -3.30
C PHE A 85 -6.62 5.60 -2.10
N CYS A 86 -6.21 4.98 -0.98
CA CYS A 86 -6.93 4.96 0.30
C CYS A 86 -6.19 5.66 1.44
N HIS A 87 -5.21 6.50 1.09
CA HIS A 87 -4.39 7.26 2.03
C HIS A 87 -5.20 8.25 2.88
N ASN A 88 -4.63 8.69 4.02
CA ASN A 88 -5.29 9.64 4.94
C ASN A 88 -6.69 9.16 5.35
N ASN A 89 -6.76 7.99 5.95
CA ASN A 89 -7.95 7.38 6.53
C ASN A 89 -7.62 6.84 7.94
N GLN A 90 -8.42 5.92 8.45
CA GLN A 90 -8.24 5.28 9.76
C GLN A 90 -8.14 3.75 9.62
N LEU A 91 -7.62 3.27 8.49
CA LEU A 91 -7.53 1.84 8.18
C LEU A 91 -6.56 1.14 9.14
N THR A 92 -6.96 -0.02 9.63
CA THR A 92 -6.16 -0.88 10.51
C THR A 92 -5.70 -2.17 9.83
N SER A 93 -6.30 -2.56 8.70
CA SER A 93 -6.02 -3.75 7.90
C SER A 93 -6.09 -3.45 6.40
N LEU A 94 -5.49 -4.34 5.61
CA LEU A 94 -5.59 -4.41 4.14
C LEU A 94 -6.12 -5.78 3.69
N GLU A 95 -6.67 -6.61 4.58
CA GLU A 95 -7.09 -7.97 4.22
C GLU A 95 -8.12 -8.00 3.09
N GLU A 96 -8.96 -6.96 2.98
CA GLU A 96 -9.99 -6.84 1.96
C GLU A 96 -9.43 -6.74 0.52
N ILE A 97 -8.13 -6.44 0.35
CA ILE A 97 -7.52 -6.35 -0.97
C ILE A 97 -6.80 -7.61 -1.44
N GLU A 98 -6.81 -8.69 -0.66
CA GLU A 98 -6.01 -9.91 -0.92
C GLU A 98 -6.25 -10.54 -2.31
N ASN A 99 -7.45 -10.35 -2.88
CA ASN A 99 -7.85 -10.88 -4.17
C ASN A 99 -7.67 -9.90 -5.35
N LEU A 100 -7.21 -8.67 -5.08
CA LEU A 100 -7.06 -7.63 -6.11
C LEU A 100 -5.75 -7.77 -6.88
N VAL A 101 -5.49 -8.95 -7.43
CA VAL A 101 -4.21 -9.36 -8.05
C VAL A 101 -3.78 -8.50 -9.24
N ASN A 102 -4.68 -7.70 -9.81
CA ASN A 102 -4.40 -6.79 -10.92
C ASN A 102 -3.95 -5.39 -10.43
N LEU A 103 -3.84 -5.17 -9.10
CA LEU A 103 -3.46 -3.87 -8.56
C LEU A 103 -2.01 -3.54 -8.92
N ASN A 104 -1.81 -2.35 -9.50
CA ASN A 104 -0.50 -1.83 -9.89
C ASN A 104 0.01 -0.75 -8.92
N LEU A 105 -0.89 0.11 -8.43
CA LEU A 105 -0.56 1.22 -7.53
C LEU A 105 -1.42 1.12 -6.27
N LEU A 106 -0.79 1.12 -5.09
CA LEU A 106 -1.45 1.13 -3.79
C LEU A 106 -0.87 2.26 -2.94
N TYR A 107 -1.69 3.29 -2.67
CA TYR A 107 -1.36 4.36 -1.74
C TYR A 107 -2.22 4.24 -0.49
N CYS A 108 -1.65 3.65 0.58
CA CYS A 108 -2.30 3.44 1.87
C CYS A 108 -1.60 4.20 3.01
N HIS A 109 -0.79 5.20 2.67
CA HIS A 109 -0.06 6.00 3.65
C HIS A 109 -0.99 6.80 4.58
N THR A 110 -0.48 7.19 5.73
CA THR A 110 -1.22 7.99 6.71
C THR A 110 -2.53 7.29 7.12
N ASN A 111 -2.36 6.10 7.68
CA ASN A 111 -3.40 5.26 8.24
C ASN A 111 -2.93 4.69 9.61
N GLN A 112 -3.55 3.62 10.10
CA GLN A 112 -3.23 2.98 11.38
C GLN A 112 -2.82 1.51 11.18
N LEU A 113 -2.27 1.16 10.01
CA LEU A 113 -1.88 -0.19 9.65
C LEU A 113 -0.75 -0.69 10.57
N THR A 114 -0.89 -1.89 11.12
CA THR A 114 0.11 -2.55 11.95
C THR A 114 0.86 -3.66 11.21
N SER A 115 0.31 -4.14 10.10
CA SER A 115 0.92 -5.13 9.19
C SER A 115 0.51 -4.83 7.75
N LEU A 116 1.17 -5.50 6.81
CA LEU A 116 0.84 -5.47 5.38
C LEU A 116 0.03 -6.70 4.94
N LYS A 117 -0.55 -7.46 5.89
CA LYS A 117 -1.39 -8.61 5.56
C LYS A 117 -2.47 -8.23 4.54
N GLY A 118 -2.61 -9.05 3.48
CA GLY A 118 -3.52 -8.81 2.35
C GLY A 118 -2.82 -8.38 1.06
N ILE A 119 -1.49 -8.05 1.10
CA ILE A 119 -0.77 -7.71 -0.13
C ILE A 119 0.02 -8.88 -0.73
N GLU A 120 0.09 -10.03 -0.07
CA GLU A 120 1.00 -11.14 -0.39
C GLU A 120 0.80 -11.71 -1.79
N ASN A 121 -0.41 -11.57 -2.34
CA ASN A 121 -0.77 -12.06 -3.67
C ASN A 121 -0.78 -10.98 -4.75
N LEU A 122 -0.48 -9.72 -4.41
CA LEU A 122 -0.55 -8.60 -5.35
C LEU A 122 0.67 -8.54 -6.28
N ASN A 123 0.92 -9.62 -6.98
CA ASN A 123 2.11 -9.79 -7.84
C ASN A 123 2.23 -8.75 -8.97
N SER A 124 1.15 -8.06 -9.33
CA SER A 124 1.17 -6.98 -10.33
C SER A 124 1.60 -5.64 -9.74
N LEU A 125 1.74 -5.53 -8.40
CA LEU A 125 2.00 -4.25 -7.74
C LEU A 125 3.38 -3.70 -8.14
N GLN A 126 3.38 -2.45 -8.61
CA GLN A 126 4.57 -1.73 -9.05
C GLN A 126 4.98 -0.63 -8.07
N GLU A 127 4.02 -0.03 -7.40
CA GLU A 127 4.27 1.03 -6.43
C GLU A 127 3.42 0.81 -5.18
N LEU A 128 4.09 0.79 -4.03
CA LEU A 128 3.50 0.71 -2.70
C LEU A 128 3.91 1.90 -1.87
N ASP A 129 2.94 2.72 -1.48
CA ASP A 129 3.15 3.81 -0.54
C ASP A 129 2.39 3.53 0.76
N CYS A 130 3.14 3.11 1.80
CA CYS A 130 2.65 2.78 3.13
C CYS A 130 3.32 3.61 4.23
N TYR A 131 3.92 4.76 3.89
CA TYR A 131 4.55 5.62 4.88
C TYR A 131 3.53 6.12 5.93
N ASN A 132 4.03 6.56 7.08
CA ASN A 132 3.21 7.13 8.16
C ASN A 132 2.06 6.19 8.58
N ASN A 133 2.42 4.99 9.01
CA ASN A 133 1.56 3.97 9.60
C ASN A 133 2.15 3.46 10.92
N GLN A 134 1.73 2.30 11.39
CA GLN A 134 2.20 1.67 12.61
C GLN A 134 2.81 0.28 12.35
N LEU A 135 3.32 0.05 11.13
CA LEU A 135 3.90 -1.23 10.72
C LEU A 135 5.07 -1.61 11.62
N THR A 136 5.08 -2.85 12.10
CA THR A 136 6.15 -3.41 12.92
C THR A 136 7.11 -4.30 12.15
N SER A 137 6.71 -4.78 10.97
CA SER A 137 7.51 -5.53 10.00
C SER A 137 7.11 -5.15 8.57
N LEU A 138 7.87 -5.62 7.59
CA LEU A 138 7.56 -5.53 6.16
C LEU A 138 7.24 -6.91 5.57
N GLU A 139 6.78 -7.83 6.41
CA GLU A 139 6.29 -9.13 5.96
C GLU A 139 5.18 -8.96 4.91
N GLY A 140 5.18 -9.81 3.89
CA GLY A 140 4.22 -9.78 2.78
C GLY A 140 4.75 -9.12 1.51
N ILE A 141 5.87 -8.38 1.56
CA ILE A 141 6.45 -7.76 0.35
C ILE A 141 7.32 -8.71 -0.47
N GLU A 142 7.68 -9.88 0.06
CA GLU A 142 8.60 -10.84 -0.57
C GLU A 142 8.11 -11.39 -1.90
N ASN A 143 6.80 -11.44 -2.09
CA ASN A 143 6.19 -11.95 -3.30
C ASN A 143 5.91 -10.86 -4.36
N LEU A 144 6.14 -9.58 -4.03
CA LEU A 144 5.84 -8.45 -4.91
C LEU A 144 6.93 -8.28 -5.98
N VAL A 145 7.09 -9.28 -6.83
CA VAL A 145 8.20 -9.40 -7.80
C VAL A 145 8.26 -8.26 -8.83
N ASN A 146 7.17 -7.54 -9.03
CA ASN A 146 7.09 -6.41 -9.95
C ASN A 146 7.22 -5.04 -9.26
N LEU A 147 7.43 -5.02 -7.93
CA LEU A 147 7.53 -3.77 -7.18
C LEU A 147 8.75 -2.96 -7.64
N GLN A 148 8.52 -1.69 -7.94
CA GLN A 148 9.52 -0.73 -8.44
C GLN A 148 9.75 0.42 -7.47
N GLU A 149 8.72 0.83 -6.75
CA GLU A 149 8.78 1.94 -5.79
C GLU A 149 8.13 1.50 -4.47
N LEU A 150 8.84 1.73 -3.36
CA LEU A 150 8.37 1.42 -2.00
C LEU A 150 8.66 2.61 -1.08
N TYR A 151 7.60 3.17 -0.51
CA TYR A 151 7.66 4.23 0.50
C TYR A 151 7.11 3.68 1.82
N CYS A 152 7.97 3.49 2.82
CA CYS A 152 7.60 2.86 4.10
C CYS A 152 8.15 3.60 5.33
N ASP A 153 8.59 4.85 5.17
CA ASP A 153 9.08 5.67 6.28
C ASP A 153 7.97 6.04 7.28
N ASN A 154 8.38 6.57 8.45
CA ASN A 154 7.47 6.90 9.54
C ASN A 154 6.57 5.72 9.98
N ASN A 155 7.19 4.56 10.19
CA ASN A 155 6.55 3.38 10.76
C ASN A 155 7.22 2.97 12.08
N LYS A 156 6.78 1.87 12.70
CA LYS A 156 7.29 1.35 13.97
C LYS A 156 8.06 0.04 13.78
N LEU A 157 8.87 -0.06 12.71
CA LEU A 157 9.57 -1.29 12.37
C LEU A 157 10.51 -1.70 13.52
N THR A 158 10.22 -2.83 14.14
CA THR A 158 10.98 -3.41 15.24
C THR A 158 11.59 -4.75 14.88
N SER A 159 11.14 -5.37 13.79
CA SER A 159 11.64 -6.63 13.25
C SER A 159 12.50 -6.38 12.02
N LEU A 160 13.50 -7.25 11.81
CA LEU A 160 14.24 -7.36 10.56
C LEU A 160 13.47 -8.18 9.50
N GLU A 161 12.35 -8.78 9.91
CA GLU A 161 11.47 -9.53 9.03
C GLU A 161 10.95 -8.64 7.89
N GLY A 162 11.12 -9.09 6.65
CA GLY A 162 10.84 -8.29 5.47
C GLY A 162 11.99 -7.39 5.00
N ILE A 163 13.01 -7.06 5.83
CA ILE A 163 14.16 -6.25 5.38
C ILE A 163 15.04 -7.03 4.41
N GLU A 164 15.26 -8.30 4.66
CA GLU A 164 15.94 -9.22 3.73
C GLU A 164 15.20 -9.31 2.40
N ASN A 165 13.87 -9.21 2.43
CA ASN A 165 13.03 -9.19 1.25
C ASN A 165 13.24 -7.91 0.43
N ILE A 166 13.41 -6.76 1.08
CA ILE A 166 13.81 -5.50 0.41
C ILE A 166 15.16 -5.68 -0.30
N VAL A 167 16.14 -6.33 0.34
CA VAL A 167 17.44 -6.62 -0.29
C VAL A 167 17.25 -7.50 -1.53
N ASN A 168 16.41 -8.52 -1.44
CA ASN A 168 16.12 -9.40 -2.56
C ASN A 168 15.37 -8.67 -3.69
N LEU A 169 14.42 -7.80 -3.37
CA LEU A 169 13.75 -6.93 -4.34
C LEU A 169 14.75 -6.02 -5.07
N ILE A 170 15.71 -5.42 -4.34
CA ILE A 170 16.76 -4.58 -4.93
C ILE A 170 17.66 -5.41 -5.84
N LYS A 171 18.00 -6.66 -5.46
CA LYS A 171 18.81 -7.57 -6.28
C LYS A 171 18.11 -7.93 -7.58
N ASN A 172 16.86 -8.34 -7.48
CA ASN A 172 16.10 -8.93 -8.58
C ASN A 172 15.51 -7.88 -9.51
N ASN A 173 15.29 -6.65 -9.01
CA ASN A 173 14.66 -5.58 -9.76
C ASN A 173 15.61 -4.39 -9.92
N SER A 174 16.27 -4.32 -11.09
CA SER A 174 17.18 -3.22 -11.44
C SER A 174 16.50 -1.84 -11.54
N LYS A 175 15.18 -1.79 -11.46
CA LYS A 175 14.38 -0.57 -11.62
C LYS A 175 13.90 0.02 -10.30
N ILE A 176 14.11 -0.63 -9.13
CA ILE A 176 13.74 -0.01 -7.85
C ILE A 176 14.48 1.31 -7.72
N LYS A 177 13.72 2.38 -7.72
CA LYS A 177 14.23 3.74 -7.60
C LYS A 177 14.65 4.03 -6.16
N ASN A 178 15.49 5.07 -5.99
CA ASN A 178 16.24 5.40 -4.79
C ASN A 178 15.42 5.89 -3.59
N ASP A 179 14.11 5.71 -3.59
CA ASP A 179 13.20 6.32 -2.62
C ASP A 179 12.67 5.33 -1.57
N ILE A 180 13.42 4.25 -1.29
CA ILE A 180 13.16 3.45 -0.08
C ILE A 180 13.58 4.31 1.10
N LYS A 181 12.63 5.04 1.66
CA LYS A 181 12.79 5.78 2.91
C LYS A 181 12.20 4.96 4.04
N TYR A 182 13.00 4.66 5.04
CA TYR A 182 12.58 3.89 6.21
C TYR A 182 13.00 4.61 7.48
N ASN A 183 12.14 4.59 8.47
CA ASN A 183 12.45 5.02 9.82
C ASN A 183 12.39 3.82 10.75
N PHE A 184 13.56 3.41 11.23
CA PHE A 184 13.68 2.44 12.30
C PHE A 184 13.60 3.16 13.65
N ILE A 185 12.94 2.53 14.62
CA ILE A 185 12.98 3.00 16.01
C ILE A 185 14.43 2.91 16.50
N ASP A 186 14.85 3.94 17.23
CA ASP A 186 16.19 4.22 17.77
C ASP A 186 16.92 3.02 18.41
N SER A 187 17.44 2.09 17.60
CA SER A 187 18.56 1.27 18.02
C SER A 187 19.78 1.59 17.17
N ASN A 188 20.97 1.62 17.78
CA ASN A 188 22.22 1.86 17.06
C ASN A 188 22.43 0.87 15.89
N ASP A 189 21.87 -0.32 15.98
CA ASP A 189 22.00 -1.35 14.96
C ASP A 189 21.08 -1.09 13.77
N PHE A 190 19.87 -0.58 13.99
CA PHE A 190 19.02 -0.11 12.90
C PHE A 190 19.59 1.13 12.20
N ILE A 191 20.26 2.03 12.93
CA ILE A 191 20.98 3.17 12.32
C ILE A 191 22.10 2.68 11.40
N LYS A 192 22.83 1.64 11.79
CA LYS A 192 23.87 1.01 10.96
C LYS A 192 23.26 0.36 9.72
N LEU A 193 22.19 -0.38 9.88
CA LEU A 193 21.47 -1.02 8.77
C LEU A 193 20.94 0.01 7.78
N LYS A 194 20.32 1.09 8.26
CA LYS A 194 19.90 2.23 7.43
C LYS A 194 21.04 2.78 6.59
N LYS A 195 22.20 3.07 7.21
CA LYS A 195 23.37 3.56 6.47
C LYS A 195 23.85 2.58 5.40
N LEU A 196 23.70 1.28 5.63
CA LEU A 196 24.07 0.25 4.65
C LEU A 196 23.09 0.22 3.48
N PHE A 197 21.79 0.35 3.72
CA PHE A 197 20.79 0.48 2.66
C PHE A 197 21.02 1.75 1.83
N ASP A 198 21.27 2.89 2.46
CA ASP A 198 21.60 4.15 1.76
C ASP A 198 22.86 3.98 0.88
N ASN A 199 23.84 3.21 1.35
CA ASN A 199 25.04 2.89 0.59
C ASN A 199 24.76 1.92 -0.56
N LEU A 200 23.88 0.94 -0.36
CA LEU A 200 23.46 0.00 -1.41
C LEU A 200 22.79 0.75 -2.57
N ILE A 201 21.87 1.66 -2.26
CA ILE A 201 21.22 2.51 -3.26
C ILE A 201 22.25 3.34 -4.05
N LYS A 202 23.24 3.93 -3.37
CA LYS A 202 24.33 4.65 -4.02
C LYS A 202 25.21 3.73 -4.89
N CYS A 203 25.51 2.51 -4.43
CA CYS A 203 26.31 1.55 -5.16
C CYS A 203 25.58 1.00 -6.39
N LYS A 204 24.26 0.84 -6.33
CA LYS A 204 23.41 0.48 -7.47
C LYS A 204 23.61 1.48 -8.62
N ASN A 205 23.60 2.77 -8.30
CA ASN A 205 23.81 3.84 -9.30
C ASN A 205 25.22 3.80 -9.93
N ASN A 206 26.19 3.15 -9.28
CA ASN A 206 27.57 3.08 -9.70
C ASN A 206 28.00 1.68 -10.23
N ASN A 207 27.05 0.76 -10.48
CA ASN A 207 27.30 -0.64 -10.90
C ASN A 207 28.21 -1.46 -9.95
N LYS A 208 28.19 -1.16 -8.63
CA LYS A 208 28.97 -1.87 -7.60
C LYS A 208 28.07 -2.54 -6.56
N ILE A 209 27.01 -3.21 -7.01
CA ILE A 209 25.94 -3.74 -6.14
C ILE A 209 26.42 -4.92 -5.29
N ASP A 210 27.19 -5.85 -5.88
CA ASP A 210 27.41 -7.18 -5.30
C ASP A 210 28.13 -7.16 -3.94
N GLU A 211 29.18 -6.35 -3.79
CA GLU A 211 29.94 -6.25 -2.53
C GLU A 211 29.11 -5.63 -1.38
N SER A 212 28.26 -4.67 -1.70
CA SER A 212 27.43 -3.98 -0.72
C SER A 212 26.28 -4.85 -0.25
N ILE A 213 25.69 -5.65 -1.15
CA ILE A 213 24.66 -6.64 -0.83
C ILE A 213 25.20 -7.69 0.13
N ILE A 214 26.36 -8.30 -0.14
CA ILE A 214 26.98 -9.30 0.74
C ILE A 214 27.22 -8.74 2.15
N LYS A 215 27.62 -7.47 2.27
CA LYS A 215 27.78 -6.84 3.59
C LYS A 215 26.47 -6.67 4.34
N ILE A 216 25.41 -6.28 3.65
CA ILE A 216 24.07 -6.11 4.24
C ILE A 216 23.52 -7.45 4.69
N GLU A 217 23.60 -8.49 3.86
CA GLU A 217 23.15 -9.84 4.22
C GLU A 217 23.85 -10.38 5.48
N LYS A 218 25.19 -10.24 5.55
CA LYS A 218 25.92 -10.63 6.76
C LYS A 218 25.43 -9.90 7.99
N MET A 219 25.18 -8.60 7.89
CA MET A 219 24.74 -7.80 9.02
C MET A 219 23.30 -8.11 9.43
N ILE A 220 22.41 -8.40 8.49
CA ILE A 220 21.04 -8.87 8.79
C ILE A 220 21.11 -10.18 9.60
N VAL A 221 21.96 -11.13 9.19
CA VAL A 221 22.16 -12.39 9.92
C VAL A 221 22.70 -12.14 11.33
N GLU A 222 23.67 -11.25 11.48
CA GLU A 222 24.25 -10.90 12.79
C GLU A 222 23.20 -10.24 13.69
N LEU A 223 22.41 -9.29 13.18
CA LEU A 223 21.38 -8.58 13.95
C LEU A 223 20.20 -9.49 14.29
N SER A 224 19.76 -10.38 13.39
CA SER A 224 18.70 -11.37 13.67
C SER A 224 19.12 -12.38 14.73
N GLY A 225 20.40 -12.76 14.76
CA GLY A 225 20.98 -13.57 15.86
C GLY A 225 20.94 -12.87 17.21
N PHE A 226 21.15 -11.56 17.25
CA PHE A 226 21.08 -10.75 18.47
C PHE A 226 19.65 -10.61 19.02
N GLN A 227 18.64 -10.44 18.16
CA GLN A 227 17.23 -10.36 18.61
C GLN A 227 16.76 -11.63 19.29
N ASN A 228 17.19 -12.81 18.82
CA ASN A 228 16.89 -14.08 19.48
C ASN A 228 17.54 -14.24 20.88
N TYR A 229 18.54 -13.41 21.19
CA TYR A 229 19.23 -13.41 22.49
C TYR A 229 18.61 -12.41 23.48
N VAL A 230 18.02 -11.33 23.01
CA VAL A 230 17.45 -10.24 23.87
C VAL A 230 15.99 -10.53 24.25
N LEU A 231 15.30 -11.40 23.50
CA LEU A 231 13.90 -11.79 23.75
C LEU A 231 13.77 -13.12 24.55
N LYS A 232 14.87 -13.67 25.09
CA LYS A 232 14.88 -14.76 26.08
C LYS A 232 15.21 -14.22 27.47
#